data_a0ddb3e9cc724ad71e842bb7745fc454
#
_entry.id   a0ddb3e9cc724ad71e842bb7745fc454
#
_cell.length_a   1.000
_cell.length_b   1.000
_cell.length_c   1.000
_cell.angle_alpha   90.00
_cell.angle_beta   90.00
_cell.angle_gamma   90.00
#
_symmetry.space_group_name_H-M   'P 1'
#
loop_
_entity.id
_entity.type
_entity.pdbx_description
1 polymer ?
#
loop_
_entity_poly.entity_id
_entity_poly.type
_entity_poly.pdbx_seq_one_letter_code
_entity_poly.pdbx_strand_id
1 'polypeptide(L)'
;QVMNSLQRLYGTGRLANTGYLSILPIDQGIEHSAGASFAPNPMFFDPENIVKMAIDAECNAVASTYGVLATVARKYAHKIPFVVKINHNEYLSHPNTFLQSPYGSVDEAWNMGACAVGATIYFGHPQSREMIEQVAAAFERAHELGMATILWCYTRNDAFKVDGVDYHTSADLSSQAIHLGVTIQADIIKQKLPTNNGGYN
;
A
#
# COMPACT_ATOMS: atom_id res chain seq x y z
N GLN A 1 -2.84 -19.23 -9.38
CA GLN A 1 -2.88 -19.07 -7.90
C GLN A 1 -3.22 -17.62 -7.51
N VAL A 2 -2.70 -16.58 -8.18
CA VAL A 2 -3.04 -15.16 -7.94
C VAL A 2 -4.56 -14.92 -7.95
N MET A 3 -5.29 -15.59 -8.84
CA MET A 3 -6.75 -15.48 -8.91
C MET A 3 -7.45 -15.92 -7.62
N ASN A 4 -6.90 -16.89 -6.89
CA ASN A 4 -7.45 -17.29 -5.58
C ASN A 4 -7.26 -16.18 -4.54
N SER A 5 -6.13 -15.49 -4.56
CA SER A 5 -5.88 -14.34 -3.68
C SER A 5 -6.81 -13.17 -4.01
N LEU A 6 -6.99 -12.86 -5.29
CA LEU A 6 -7.96 -11.86 -5.74
C LEU A 6 -9.39 -12.26 -5.36
N GLN A 7 -9.75 -13.55 -5.51
CA GLN A 7 -11.07 -14.04 -5.09
C GLN A 7 -11.30 -13.85 -3.59
N ARG A 8 -10.28 -14.07 -2.74
CA ARG A 8 -10.39 -13.79 -1.30
C ARG A 8 -10.65 -12.31 -1.05
N LEU A 9 -9.93 -11.41 -1.72
CA LEU A 9 -10.12 -9.96 -1.58
C LEU A 9 -11.52 -9.54 -2.01
N TYR A 10 -11.96 -9.94 -3.21
CA TYR A 10 -13.25 -9.56 -3.77
C TYR A 10 -14.45 -10.34 -3.19
N GLY A 11 -14.21 -11.45 -2.51
CA GLY A 11 -15.24 -12.28 -1.89
C GLY A 11 -15.45 -12.03 -0.40
N THR A 12 -14.75 -11.08 0.22
CA THR A 12 -14.83 -10.79 1.65
C THR A 12 -15.46 -9.42 1.90
N GLY A 13 -16.10 -9.25 3.05
CA GLY A 13 -16.62 -7.97 3.53
C GLY A 13 -17.94 -7.51 2.87
N ARG A 14 -18.37 -6.28 3.19
CA ARG A 14 -19.65 -5.72 2.74
C ARG A 14 -19.73 -5.49 1.23
N LEU A 15 -18.60 -5.41 0.55
CA LEU A 15 -18.53 -5.25 -0.91
C LEU A 15 -18.26 -6.57 -1.63
N ALA A 16 -18.40 -7.70 -0.94
CA ALA A 16 -18.14 -9.01 -1.54
C ALA A 16 -18.95 -9.23 -2.83
N ASN A 17 -18.28 -9.71 -3.86
CA ASN A 17 -18.85 -10.03 -5.17
C ASN A 17 -19.48 -8.84 -5.94
N THR A 18 -19.21 -7.60 -5.54
CA THR A 18 -19.69 -6.40 -6.26
C THR A 18 -18.71 -5.90 -7.32
N GLY A 19 -17.47 -6.39 -7.31
CA GLY A 19 -16.38 -5.84 -8.11
C GLY A 19 -15.68 -4.62 -7.49
N TYR A 20 -16.08 -4.22 -6.29
CA TYR A 20 -15.46 -3.14 -5.52
C TYR A 20 -14.71 -3.67 -4.30
N LEU A 21 -13.73 -2.91 -3.82
CA LEU A 21 -12.94 -3.21 -2.64
C LEU A 21 -12.99 -2.07 -1.62
N SER A 22 -13.14 -2.43 -0.35
CA SER A 22 -12.91 -1.54 0.78
C SER A 22 -11.77 -2.12 1.61
N ILE A 23 -10.59 -1.52 1.51
CA ILE A 23 -9.39 -1.94 2.25
C ILE A 23 -9.08 -0.88 3.29
N LEU A 24 -8.90 -1.28 4.55
CA LEU A 24 -8.44 -0.39 5.62
C LEU A 24 -6.92 -0.40 5.67
N PRO A 25 -6.23 0.67 5.21
CA PRO A 25 -4.77 0.75 5.31
C PRO A 25 -4.37 1.52 6.57
N ILE A 26 -3.59 0.90 7.45
CA ILE A 26 -3.04 1.53 8.65
C ILE A 26 -1.55 1.24 8.72
N ASP A 27 -0.74 2.23 8.42
CA ASP A 27 0.73 2.20 8.53
C ASP A 27 1.29 3.35 9.39
N GLN A 28 0.45 3.93 10.24
CA GLN A 28 0.86 4.91 11.25
C GLN A 28 1.90 4.28 12.18
N GLY A 29 2.89 5.07 12.53
CA GLY A 29 4.05 4.63 13.28
C GLY A 29 5.28 4.36 12.43
N ILE A 30 5.12 4.33 11.09
CA ILE A 30 6.24 4.25 10.16
C ILE A 30 6.13 5.28 9.02
N GLU A 31 5.00 5.41 8.35
CA GLU A 31 4.78 6.46 7.32
C GLU A 31 4.39 7.81 7.95
N HIS A 32 3.80 7.77 9.13
CA HIS A 32 3.37 8.91 9.92
C HIS A 32 3.68 8.68 11.40
N SER A 33 3.70 9.75 12.20
CA SER A 33 3.93 9.64 13.66
C SER A 33 2.85 8.80 14.34
N ALA A 34 3.22 7.72 15.02
CA ALA A 34 2.30 6.91 15.82
C ALA A 34 1.68 7.74 16.94
N GLY A 35 2.51 8.49 17.68
CA GLY A 35 2.05 9.31 18.80
C GLY A 35 0.98 10.30 18.38
N ALA A 36 1.25 11.12 17.38
CA ALA A 36 0.28 12.12 16.89
C ALA A 36 -0.97 11.48 16.27
N SER A 37 -0.82 10.34 15.56
CA SER A 37 -1.93 9.68 14.90
C SER A 37 -2.88 8.98 15.87
N PHE A 38 -2.36 8.33 16.92
CA PHE A 38 -3.16 7.49 17.81
C PHE A 38 -3.51 8.16 19.15
N ALA A 39 -2.88 9.29 19.51
CA ALA A 39 -3.20 10.01 20.74
C ALA A 39 -4.70 10.35 20.90
N PRO A 40 -5.44 10.74 19.85
CA PRO A 40 -6.89 10.99 19.96
C PRO A 40 -7.70 9.73 20.31
N ASN A 41 -7.19 8.56 19.98
CA ASN A 41 -7.80 7.27 20.31
C ASN A 41 -6.71 6.22 20.63
N PRO A 42 -6.19 6.22 21.89
CA PRO A 42 -5.05 5.39 22.28
C PRO A 42 -5.24 3.87 22.11
N MET A 43 -6.48 3.40 21.97
CA MET A 43 -6.74 1.98 21.73
C MET A 43 -6.07 1.45 20.44
N PHE A 44 -5.79 2.33 19.49
CA PHE A 44 -5.14 1.95 18.22
C PHE A 44 -3.62 1.79 18.32
N PHE A 45 -3.01 2.04 19.46
CA PHE A 45 -1.66 1.57 19.74
C PHE A 45 -1.58 0.04 19.83
N ASP A 46 -2.70 -0.62 20.12
CA ASP A 46 -2.80 -2.08 20.04
C ASP A 46 -3.19 -2.51 18.62
N PRO A 47 -2.30 -3.22 17.87
CA PRO A 47 -2.58 -3.68 16.51
C PRO A 47 -3.83 -4.56 16.40
N GLU A 48 -4.17 -5.30 17.44
CA GLU A 48 -5.36 -6.14 17.46
C GLU A 48 -6.65 -5.32 17.27
N ASN A 49 -6.72 -4.13 17.86
CA ASN A 49 -7.88 -3.25 17.72
C ASN A 49 -8.02 -2.69 16.30
N ILE A 50 -6.91 -2.49 15.60
CA ILE A 50 -6.92 -2.09 14.18
C ILE A 50 -7.57 -3.18 13.30
N VAL A 51 -7.16 -4.42 13.50
CA VAL A 51 -7.71 -5.56 12.74
C VAL A 51 -9.18 -5.80 13.09
N LYS A 52 -9.54 -5.70 14.38
CA LYS A 52 -10.95 -5.77 14.81
C LYS A 52 -11.80 -4.68 14.14
N MET A 53 -11.30 -3.45 14.08
CA MET A 53 -12.02 -2.36 13.41
C MET A 53 -12.26 -2.66 11.93
N ALA A 54 -11.29 -3.24 11.22
CA ALA A 54 -11.47 -3.63 9.83
C ALA A 54 -12.53 -4.73 9.66
N ILE A 55 -12.57 -5.69 10.60
CA ILE A 55 -13.58 -6.75 10.62
C ILE A 55 -14.96 -6.18 10.93
N ASP A 56 -15.10 -5.36 11.97
CA ASP A 56 -16.36 -4.75 12.40
C ASP A 56 -16.94 -3.80 11.34
N ALA A 57 -16.07 -3.14 10.58
CA ALA A 57 -16.44 -2.32 9.43
C ALA A 57 -16.73 -3.15 8.15
N GLU A 58 -16.64 -4.47 8.24
CA GLU A 58 -16.83 -5.39 7.09
C GLU A 58 -15.96 -5.02 5.87
N CYS A 59 -14.71 -4.63 6.12
CA CYS A 59 -13.76 -4.37 5.04
C CYS A 59 -13.42 -5.65 4.28
N ASN A 60 -13.07 -5.51 2.99
CA ASN A 60 -12.57 -6.63 2.18
C ASN A 60 -11.19 -7.10 2.64
N ALA A 61 -10.37 -6.19 3.16
CA ALA A 61 -9.04 -6.49 3.65
C ALA A 61 -8.56 -5.43 4.66
N VAL A 62 -7.53 -5.79 5.41
CA VAL A 62 -6.73 -4.86 6.21
C VAL A 62 -5.30 -4.84 5.67
N ALA A 63 -4.75 -3.65 5.48
CA ALA A 63 -3.38 -3.45 5.03
C ALA A 63 -2.56 -2.78 6.13
N SER A 64 -1.41 -3.36 6.47
CA SER A 64 -0.50 -2.78 7.45
C SER A 64 0.92 -3.30 7.25
N THR A 65 1.83 -2.92 8.15
CA THR A 65 3.20 -3.42 8.14
C THR A 65 3.26 -4.91 8.44
N TYR A 66 4.32 -5.57 8.03
CA TYR A 66 4.57 -6.97 8.37
C TYR A 66 4.51 -7.19 9.89
N GLY A 67 5.26 -6.40 10.66
CA GLY A 67 5.35 -6.55 12.11
C GLY A 67 3.99 -6.44 12.82
N VAL A 68 3.16 -5.47 12.41
CA VAL A 68 1.82 -5.29 12.97
C VAL A 68 0.93 -6.49 12.69
N LEU A 69 0.85 -6.94 11.43
CA LEU A 69 -0.02 -8.06 11.04
C LEU A 69 0.47 -9.40 11.60
N ALA A 70 1.79 -9.59 11.69
CA ALA A 70 2.38 -10.81 12.23
C ALA A 70 1.98 -11.06 13.70
N THR A 71 1.85 -10.01 14.51
CA THR A 71 1.46 -10.13 15.93
C THR A 71 0.07 -10.74 16.11
N VAL A 72 -0.81 -10.62 15.14
CA VAL A 72 -2.22 -11.02 15.20
C VAL A 72 -2.62 -12.08 14.15
N ALA A 73 -1.68 -12.51 13.31
CA ALA A 73 -1.96 -13.38 12.17
C ALA A 73 -2.67 -14.68 12.56
N ARG A 74 -2.24 -15.37 13.62
CA ARG A 74 -2.86 -16.62 14.08
C ARG A 74 -4.34 -16.46 14.46
N LYS A 75 -4.72 -15.28 14.93
CA LYS A 75 -6.10 -15.00 15.37
C LYS A 75 -6.99 -14.55 14.20
N TYR A 76 -6.44 -13.88 13.19
CA TYR A 76 -7.25 -13.11 12.24
C TYR A 76 -6.98 -13.36 10.77
N ALA A 77 -5.86 -13.95 10.36
CA ALA A 77 -5.54 -14.17 8.94
C ALA A 77 -6.57 -15.04 8.20
N HIS A 78 -7.35 -15.86 8.93
CA HIS A 78 -8.45 -16.65 8.40
C HIS A 78 -9.80 -15.93 8.42
N LYS A 79 -9.90 -14.78 9.08
CA LYS A 79 -11.15 -14.01 9.23
C LYS A 79 -11.25 -12.84 8.25
N ILE A 80 -10.13 -12.21 7.95
CA ILE A 80 -10.03 -11.09 7.03
C ILE A 80 -8.75 -11.21 6.21
N PRO A 81 -8.79 -10.98 4.89
CA PRO A 81 -7.60 -10.93 4.05
C PRO A 81 -6.57 -9.91 4.54
N PHE A 82 -5.32 -10.31 4.63
CA PHE A 82 -4.19 -9.44 4.96
C PHE A 82 -3.48 -8.98 3.69
N VAL A 83 -3.20 -7.69 3.62
CA VAL A 83 -2.30 -7.05 2.66
C VAL A 83 -1.08 -6.56 3.42
N VAL A 84 0.08 -7.17 3.21
CA VAL A 84 1.31 -6.75 3.87
C VAL A 84 2.01 -5.70 3.05
N LYS A 85 2.10 -4.49 3.57
CA LYS A 85 2.93 -3.44 2.95
C LYS A 85 4.39 -3.68 3.32
N ILE A 86 5.23 -3.92 2.31
CA ILE A 86 6.61 -4.43 2.48
C ILE A 86 7.67 -3.35 2.49
N ASN A 87 7.38 -2.15 1.98
CA ASN A 87 8.32 -1.03 2.00
C ASN A 87 7.73 0.21 2.66
N HIS A 88 8.57 0.99 3.29
CA HIS A 88 8.18 2.18 4.04
C HIS A 88 9.27 3.24 4.01
N ASN A 89 8.86 4.48 4.28
CA ASN A 89 9.75 5.58 4.59
C ASN A 89 10.33 5.42 6.00
N GLU A 90 11.61 5.69 6.16
CA GLU A 90 12.21 5.84 7.50
C GLU A 90 11.92 7.26 8.00
N TYR A 91 10.88 7.37 8.84
CA TYR A 91 10.33 8.65 9.29
C TYR A 91 11.29 9.51 10.11
N LEU A 92 12.29 8.90 10.75
CA LEU A 92 13.28 9.60 11.59
C LEU A 92 14.46 10.16 10.80
N SER A 93 14.63 9.79 9.53
CA SER A 93 15.69 10.34 8.68
C SER A 93 15.54 11.86 8.53
N HIS A 94 16.66 12.57 8.60
CA HIS A 94 16.68 14.01 8.37
C HIS A 94 17.84 14.41 7.44
N PRO A 95 17.63 15.16 6.35
CA PRO A 95 16.31 15.52 5.82
C PRO A 95 15.54 14.28 5.33
N ASN A 96 14.23 14.24 5.60
CA ASN A 96 13.40 13.15 5.11
C ASN A 96 13.15 13.30 3.62
N THR A 97 13.64 12.36 2.84
CA THR A 97 13.50 12.33 1.38
C THR A 97 12.30 11.49 0.93
N PHE A 98 11.60 10.83 1.85
CA PHE A 98 10.50 9.90 1.55
C PHE A 98 10.92 8.70 0.69
N LEU A 99 12.20 8.33 0.73
CA LEU A 99 12.67 7.10 0.11
C LEU A 99 12.00 5.91 0.77
N GLN A 100 11.40 5.05 -0.04
CA GLN A 100 10.78 3.81 0.44
C GLN A 100 11.82 2.70 0.45
N SER A 101 12.05 2.13 1.62
CA SER A 101 12.99 1.03 1.83
C SER A 101 12.24 -0.25 2.18
N PRO A 102 12.74 -1.44 1.80
CA PRO A 102 12.14 -2.72 2.21
C PRO A 102 12.24 -2.93 3.72
N TYR A 103 11.11 -3.32 4.34
CA TYR A 103 11.01 -3.66 5.78
C TYR A 103 10.53 -5.09 6.01
N GLY A 104 10.01 -5.76 5.01
CA GLY A 104 9.55 -7.13 5.09
C GLY A 104 9.74 -7.86 3.77
N SER A 105 9.81 -9.17 3.82
CA SER A 105 9.91 -9.99 2.63
C SER A 105 8.55 -10.52 2.18
N VAL A 106 8.46 -10.83 0.89
CA VAL A 106 7.27 -11.45 0.29
C VAL A 106 7.05 -12.86 0.85
N ASP A 107 8.13 -13.63 1.04
CA ASP A 107 8.06 -14.99 1.59
C ASP A 107 7.52 -15.01 3.02
N GLU A 108 7.95 -14.07 3.86
CA GLU A 108 7.41 -13.94 5.22
C GLU A 108 5.93 -13.54 5.21
N ALA A 109 5.52 -12.65 4.32
CA ALA A 109 4.11 -12.29 4.15
C ALA A 109 3.26 -13.49 3.71
N TRP A 110 3.76 -14.29 2.79
CA TRP A 110 3.13 -15.54 2.38
C TRP A 110 2.98 -16.52 3.54
N ASN A 111 4.07 -16.78 4.26
CA ASN A 111 4.09 -17.70 5.40
C ASN A 111 3.14 -17.27 6.54
N MET A 112 2.88 -15.99 6.68
CA MET A 112 1.91 -15.44 7.62
C MET A 112 0.44 -15.68 7.19
N GLY A 113 0.20 -16.03 5.94
CA GLY A 113 -1.14 -16.23 5.39
C GLY A 113 -1.74 -14.99 4.72
N ALA A 114 -0.93 -13.99 4.39
CA ALA A 114 -1.38 -12.85 3.60
C ALA A 114 -1.79 -13.27 2.19
N CYS A 115 -2.80 -12.61 1.63
CA CYS A 115 -3.24 -12.84 0.25
C CYS A 115 -2.65 -11.84 -0.74
N ALA A 116 -2.08 -10.75 -0.24
CA ALA A 116 -1.47 -9.74 -1.08
C ALA A 116 -0.29 -9.07 -0.39
N VAL A 117 0.64 -8.59 -1.19
CA VAL A 117 1.65 -7.62 -0.75
C VAL A 117 1.36 -6.26 -1.35
N GLY A 118 1.70 -5.22 -0.61
CA GLY A 118 1.62 -3.85 -1.06
C GLY A 118 2.96 -3.15 -0.98
N ALA A 119 3.20 -2.21 -1.86
CA ALA A 119 4.39 -1.38 -1.85
C ALA A 119 4.07 0.04 -2.32
N THR A 120 4.87 1.00 -1.92
CA THR A 120 4.80 2.38 -2.41
C THR A 120 5.94 2.65 -3.38
N ILE A 121 5.63 3.33 -4.47
CA ILE A 121 6.62 3.99 -5.32
C ILE A 121 6.22 5.46 -5.46
N TYR A 122 7.20 6.35 -5.25
CA TYR A 122 7.10 7.76 -5.61
C TYR A 122 7.77 7.96 -6.98
N PHE A 123 7.00 7.89 -8.04
CA PHE A 123 7.49 8.15 -9.40
C PHE A 123 7.93 9.62 -9.55
N GLY A 124 9.07 9.83 -10.19
CA GLY A 124 9.69 11.16 -10.30
C GLY A 124 10.64 11.51 -9.16
N HIS A 125 10.64 10.77 -8.05
CA HIS A 125 11.63 10.94 -6.98
C HIS A 125 13.05 10.66 -7.53
N PRO A 126 14.10 11.37 -7.07
CA PRO A 126 15.47 11.13 -7.54
C PRO A 126 15.94 9.67 -7.47
N GLN A 127 15.42 8.92 -6.49
CA GLN A 127 15.74 7.50 -6.28
C GLN A 127 14.58 6.58 -6.73
N SER A 128 13.70 7.04 -7.63
CA SER A 128 12.57 6.21 -8.08
C SER A 128 13.01 4.92 -8.78
N ARG A 129 14.17 4.92 -9.44
CA ARG A 129 14.72 3.71 -10.09
C ARG A 129 14.96 2.59 -9.09
N GLU A 130 15.56 2.90 -7.95
CA GLU A 130 15.80 1.93 -6.88
C GLU A 130 14.48 1.36 -6.35
N MET A 131 13.50 2.21 -6.08
CA MET A 131 12.17 1.76 -5.66
C MET A 131 11.50 0.87 -6.71
N ILE A 132 11.60 1.22 -8.00
CA ILE A 132 11.03 0.43 -9.10
C ILE A 132 11.68 -0.96 -9.15
N GLU A 133 13.00 -1.05 -9.10
CA GLU A 133 13.73 -2.33 -9.14
C GLU A 133 13.35 -3.24 -7.98
N GLN A 134 13.31 -2.71 -6.77
CA GLN A 134 12.94 -3.46 -5.56
C GLN A 134 11.50 -3.94 -5.60
N VAL A 135 10.56 -3.07 -6.01
CA VAL A 135 9.14 -3.42 -6.06
C VAL A 135 8.83 -4.39 -7.19
N ALA A 136 9.44 -4.22 -8.37
CA ALA A 136 9.28 -5.14 -9.48
C ALA A 136 9.70 -6.56 -9.10
N ALA A 137 10.87 -6.72 -8.48
CA ALA A 137 11.34 -8.02 -7.99
C ALA A 137 10.41 -8.62 -6.92
N ALA A 138 9.91 -7.79 -6.01
CA ALA A 138 8.97 -8.23 -4.99
C ALA A 138 7.61 -8.67 -5.59
N PHE A 139 7.11 -7.96 -6.59
CA PHE A 139 5.85 -8.30 -7.26
C PHE A 139 5.97 -9.58 -8.10
N GLU A 140 7.09 -9.77 -8.79
CA GLU A 140 7.40 -11.05 -9.45
C GLU A 140 7.36 -12.20 -8.44
N ARG A 141 8.06 -12.06 -7.31
CA ARG A 141 8.06 -13.09 -6.25
C ARG A 141 6.67 -13.33 -5.68
N ALA A 142 5.87 -12.29 -5.48
CA ALA A 142 4.49 -12.42 -5.00
C ALA A 142 3.63 -13.25 -5.96
N HIS A 143 3.74 -13.01 -7.25
CA HIS A 143 3.02 -13.77 -8.28
C HIS A 143 3.46 -15.24 -8.33
N GLU A 144 4.77 -15.53 -8.17
CA GLU A 144 5.26 -16.92 -8.06
C GLU A 144 4.60 -17.67 -6.91
N LEU A 145 4.40 -17.01 -5.77
CA LEU A 145 3.73 -17.57 -4.60
C LEU A 145 2.19 -17.55 -4.70
N GLY A 146 1.63 -16.88 -5.70
CA GLY A 146 0.19 -16.77 -5.90
C GLY A 146 -0.48 -15.67 -5.09
N MET A 147 0.27 -14.67 -4.63
CA MET A 147 -0.24 -13.48 -3.96
C MET A 147 -0.62 -12.40 -4.96
N ALA A 148 -1.63 -11.61 -4.65
CA ALA A 148 -1.94 -10.38 -5.39
C ALA A 148 -0.95 -9.27 -5.02
N THR A 149 -0.81 -8.29 -5.92
CA THR A 149 0.09 -7.15 -5.75
C THR A 149 -0.68 -5.84 -5.78
N ILE A 150 -0.42 -4.96 -4.83
CA ILE A 150 -1.07 -3.66 -4.71
C ILE A 150 -0.02 -2.55 -4.68
N LEU A 151 -0.07 -1.63 -5.61
CA LEU A 151 0.86 -0.50 -5.64
C LEU A 151 0.21 0.76 -5.06
N TRP A 152 0.80 1.34 -4.02
CA TRP A 152 0.60 2.74 -3.64
C TRP A 152 1.37 3.60 -4.63
N CYS A 153 0.68 4.10 -5.62
CA CYS A 153 1.23 4.72 -6.81
C CYS A 153 1.15 6.24 -6.69
N TYR A 154 2.26 6.86 -6.41
CA TYR A 154 2.32 8.30 -6.20
C TYR A 154 3.41 8.94 -7.07
N THR A 155 3.26 10.23 -7.31
CA THR A 155 4.28 11.07 -7.93
C THR A 155 4.96 11.92 -6.86
N ARG A 156 6.26 12.17 -7.00
CA ARG A 156 7.01 13.07 -6.12
C ARG A 156 8.22 13.65 -6.83
N ASN A 157 8.17 14.93 -7.10
CA ASN A 157 9.29 15.72 -7.59
C ASN A 157 8.99 17.21 -7.34
N ASP A 158 9.97 17.96 -6.86
CA ASP A 158 9.79 19.39 -6.65
C ASP A 158 9.51 20.15 -7.96
N ALA A 159 10.02 19.63 -9.08
CA ALA A 159 9.72 20.16 -10.42
C ALA A 159 8.24 20.08 -10.83
N PHE A 160 7.44 19.25 -10.13
CA PHE A 160 5.98 19.18 -10.38
C PHE A 160 5.19 20.31 -9.73
N LYS A 161 5.88 21.29 -9.17
CA LYS A 161 5.29 22.57 -8.73
C LYS A 161 5.85 23.69 -9.60
N VAL A 162 4.98 24.27 -10.40
CA VAL A 162 5.34 25.33 -11.36
C VAL A 162 4.42 26.52 -11.17
N ASP A 163 4.98 27.71 -11.00
CA ASP A 163 4.23 28.98 -10.88
C ASP A 163 3.09 28.94 -9.83
N GLY A 164 3.34 28.26 -8.70
CA GLY A 164 2.38 28.13 -7.61
C GLY A 164 1.29 27.05 -7.82
N VAL A 165 1.31 26.35 -8.94
CA VAL A 165 0.41 25.21 -9.23
C VAL A 165 1.10 23.90 -8.86
N ASP A 166 0.39 23.04 -8.14
CA ASP A 166 0.85 21.69 -7.79
C ASP A 166 0.28 20.65 -8.76
N TYR A 167 1.15 20.05 -9.57
CA TYR A 167 0.81 19.06 -10.58
C TYR A 167 0.95 17.59 -10.12
N HIS A 168 1.31 17.33 -8.86
CA HIS A 168 1.50 15.95 -8.37
C HIS A 168 0.29 15.04 -8.57
N THR A 169 -0.91 15.60 -8.68
CA THR A 169 -2.14 14.87 -8.94
C THR A 169 -2.75 15.18 -10.30
N SER A 170 -2.04 15.90 -11.19
CA SER A 170 -2.57 16.16 -12.53
C SER A 170 -2.86 14.85 -13.27
N ALA A 171 -3.87 14.87 -14.12
CA ALA A 171 -4.36 13.67 -14.80
C ALA A 171 -3.29 13.01 -15.68
N ASP A 172 -2.46 13.80 -16.36
CA ASP A 172 -1.37 13.32 -17.21
C ASP A 172 -0.28 12.61 -16.40
N LEU A 173 0.25 13.23 -15.33
CA LEU A 173 1.25 12.59 -14.47
C LEU A 173 0.70 11.37 -13.73
N SER A 174 -0.55 11.47 -13.24
CA SER A 174 -1.21 10.34 -12.58
C SER A 174 -1.39 9.16 -13.52
N SER A 175 -1.81 9.40 -14.75
CA SER A 175 -1.98 8.36 -15.79
C SER A 175 -0.65 7.71 -16.15
N GLN A 176 0.41 8.51 -16.29
CA GLN A 176 1.75 7.99 -16.54
C GLN A 176 2.23 7.10 -15.40
N ALA A 177 2.04 7.52 -14.13
CA ALA A 177 2.40 6.74 -12.97
C ALA A 177 1.62 5.41 -12.90
N ILE A 178 0.33 5.43 -13.19
CA ILE A 178 -0.51 4.22 -13.28
C ILE A 178 0.03 3.26 -14.33
N HIS A 179 0.38 3.75 -15.51
CA HIS A 179 0.93 2.92 -16.57
C HIS A 179 2.26 2.25 -16.17
N LEU A 180 3.13 2.99 -15.48
CA LEU A 180 4.36 2.42 -14.91
C LEU A 180 4.05 1.33 -13.88
N GLY A 181 3.05 1.56 -13.02
CA GLY A 181 2.61 0.57 -12.04
C GLY A 181 2.08 -0.72 -12.66
N VAL A 182 1.29 -0.62 -13.73
CA VAL A 182 0.83 -1.80 -14.49
C VAL A 182 2.02 -2.53 -15.14
N THR A 183 2.99 -1.77 -15.64
CA THR A 183 4.19 -2.33 -16.30
C THR A 183 5.02 -3.21 -15.34
N ILE A 184 5.05 -2.89 -14.06
CA ILE A 184 5.73 -3.70 -13.03
C ILE A 184 4.81 -4.75 -12.36
N GLN A 185 3.71 -5.11 -13.02
CA GLN A 185 2.80 -6.18 -12.62
C GLN A 185 1.99 -5.90 -11.34
N ALA A 186 1.59 -4.64 -11.10
CA ALA A 186 0.60 -4.36 -10.07
C ALA A 186 -0.80 -4.85 -10.52
N ASP A 187 -1.43 -5.71 -9.73
CA ASP A 187 -2.82 -6.16 -9.97
C ASP A 187 -3.82 -5.07 -9.58
N ILE A 188 -3.51 -4.31 -8.55
CA ILE A 188 -4.34 -3.21 -8.04
C ILE A 188 -3.47 -1.98 -7.85
N ILE A 189 -3.98 -0.83 -8.28
CA ILE A 189 -3.30 0.46 -8.11
C ILE A 189 -4.11 1.35 -7.18
N LYS A 190 -3.50 1.74 -6.05
CA LYS A 190 -4.02 2.78 -5.18
C LYS A 190 -3.49 4.12 -5.64
N GLN A 191 -4.36 4.99 -6.08
CA GLN A 191 -4.04 6.30 -6.64
C GLN A 191 -4.84 7.39 -5.92
N LYS A 192 -4.28 8.59 -5.80
CA LYS A 192 -5.07 9.78 -5.49
C LYS A 192 -5.99 10.11 -6.66
N LEU A 193 -7.14 10.68 -6.39
CA LEU A 193 -8.02 11.15 -7.46
C LEU A 193 -7.30 12.20 -8.31
N PRO A 194 -7.27 12.03 -9.64
CA PRO A 194 -6.63 12.99 -10.52
C PRO A 194 -7.30 14.35 -10.48
N THR A 195 -6.49 15.39 -10.65
CA THR A 195 -6.96 16.79 -10.74
C THR A 195 -6.92 17.26 -12.19
N ASN A 196 -8.01 17.85 -12.66
CA ASN A 196 -8.03 18.53 -13.95
C ASN A 196 -7.56 19.99 -13.78
N ASN A 197 -6.27 20.23 -13.96
CA ASN A 197 -5.62 21.52 -13.81
C ASN A 197 -4.84 21.95 -15.07
N GLY A 198 -5.23 21.43 -16.23
CA GLY A 198 -4.59 21.72 -17.51
C GLY A 198 -3.43 20.79 -17.88
N GLY A 199 -2.96 19.96 -16.93
CA GLY A 199 -1.83 19.05 -17.13
C GLY A 199 -0.47 19.72 -16.88
N TYR A 200 0.55 18.90 -16.67
CA TYR A 200 1.92 19.33 -16.45
C TYR A 200 2.68 19.50 -17.77
N ASN A 201 2.40 18.66 -18.79
CA ASN A 201 3.03 18.66 -20.12
C ASN A 201 2.12 19.27 -21.18
#